data_7a5a4966e7d3ecc8f6c64745c1a97d55
#
_entry.id   7a5a4966e7d3ecc8f6c64745c1a97d55
#
_cell.length_a   1.000
_cell.length_b   1.000
_cell.length_c   1.000
_cell.angle_alpha   90.00
_cell.angle_beta   90.00
_cell.angle_gamma   90.00
#
_symmetry.space_group_name_H-M   'P 1'
#
loop_
_entity.id
_entity.type
_entity.pdbx_description
1 polymer ?
#
loop_
_entity_poly.entity_id
_entity_poly.type
_entity_poly.pdbx_seq_one_letter_code
_entity_poly.pdbx_strand_id
1 'polypeptide(L)'
;VNPVVPVQLIVDHSLAVECGGFDPDAFEKNRAIEDRRNEDRFHFIDWTRLAFKNVDVIPPGNGIMHQINLERMSPVVHAQDGVAFPDTLVGTDSHTPHVDALGVIAVGVGGLEAESVMLGRASWMRLPDIIGVRLSGKPQPGITATDVVLALTEFLRQQKVVGAYLEFFGEGASALTLGDRATISNMAPEYGATAAMCFIGEQTITYLRLTGREDAQVQLVETYARRTGLWADSLKTAIYERVLEFDLSGVVRNMAGPSNPHARVATSDLAAKGIAAAWQDEPGRMPDGAVIIAAITSCTNTSNPRNVIAAGLLARNANRLGLQRKPWVKSSLAPGSKAVALYLDEAKLTAELEQLGFGVVAFACTTCNGMSGALDPLIQQEIIERDLYATAVLSGNRNFDGRIHPYAKQAFLASPALVVAYAIAGTIRFDIEKDAFGTDAAGKPILLKDLWPSDAEIDAVVAASVKPEQFRKVYEPMFRINVESGPKVSPLYAWRAQSTYIRRPPYWEGALAG
;
A
#
# COMPACT_ATOMS: atom_id res chain seq x y z
N VAL A 1 -7.82 15.02 -28.99
CA VAL A 1 -8.75 15.73 -28.08
C VAL A 1 -8.10 15.76 -26.70
N ASN A 2 -8.01 16.93 -26.07
CA ASN A 2 -7.53 17.02 -24.69
C ASN A 2 -8.61 16.56 -23.72
N PRO A 3 -8.23 15.95 -22.58
CA PRO A 3 -9.17 15.66 -21.51
C PRO A 3 -9.87 16.93 -21.01
N VAL A 4 -11.15 16.82 -20.70
CA VAL A 4 -11.96 17.93 -20.14
C VAL A 4 -11.85 18.02 -18.62
N VAL A 5 -11.30 17.00 -17.97
CA VAL A 5 -10.99 16.95 -16.54
C VAL A 5 -9.49 16.80 -16.34
N PRO A 6 -8.93 17.19 -15.18
CA PRO A 6 -7.54 16.90 -14.85
C PRO A 6 -7.27 15.39 -14.88
N VAL A 7 -6.18 14.99 -15.53
CA VAL A 7 -5.73 13.59 -15.61
C VAL A 7 -4.35 13.48 -15.03
N GLN A 8 -4.16 12.49 -14.18
CA GLN A 8 -2.87 12.17 -13.58
C GLN A 8 -2.52 10.73 -13.95
N LEU A 9 -1.43 10.57 -14.69
CA LEU A 9 -0.90 9.27 -15.07
C LEU A 9 0.31 8.95 -14.21
N ILE A 10 0.19 7.93 -13.37
CA ILE A 10 1.26 7.48 -12.47
C ILE A 10 1.73 6.10 -12.92
N VAL A 11 3.05 5.96 -13.14
CA VAL A 11 3.65 4.70 -13.58
C VAL A 11 4.14 3.94 -12.36
N ASP A 12 3.34 3.00 -11.87
CA ASP A 12 3.58 2.29 -10.62
C ASP A 12 3.41 0.75 -10.66
N HIS A 13 3.06 0.18 -11.82
CA HIS A 13 2.83 -1.27 -12.02
C HIS A 13 3.69 -1.88 -13.13
N SER A 14 4.91 -1.42 -13.31
CA SER A 14 5.78 -1.84 -14.43
C SER A 14 7.06 -2.56 -13.99
N LEU A 15 7.37 -2.58 -12.68
CA LEU A 15 8.60 -3.12 -12.13
C LEU A 15 8.38 -4.47 -11.45
N ALA A 16 9.18 -5.49 -11.83
CA ALA A 16 9.33 -6.74 -11.09
C ALA A 16 10.59 -6.69 -10.21
N VAL A 17 10.50 -7.24 -9.00
CA VAL A 17 11.61 -7.32 -8.05
C VAL A 17 12.55 -8.46 -8.46
N GLU A 18 13.43 -8.21 -9.42
CA GLU A 18 14.44 -9.20 -9.83
C GLU A 18 15.56 -9.30 -8.80
N CYS A 19 16.01 -8.17 -8.28
CA CYS A 19 17.01 -8.09 -7.21
C CYS A 19 16.30 -7.84 -5.87
N GLY A 20 16.54 -8.72 -4.89
CA GLY A 20 15.96 -8.58 -3.55
C GLY A 20 16.68 -7.53 -2.70
N GLY A 21 16.06 -7.13 -1.57
CA GLY A 21 16.56 -6.05 -0.71
C GLY A 21 17.86 -6.35 0.05
N PHE A 22 18.42 -7.53 -0.11
CA PHE A 22 19.77 -7.88 0.37
C PHE A 22 20.90 -7.48 -0.59
N ASP A 23 20.55 -7.09 -1.83
CA ASP A 23 21.48 -6.50 -2.79
C ASP A 23 21.52 -4.98 -2.57
N PRO A 24 22.66 -4.37 -2.23
CA PRO A 24 22.74 -2.94 -1.95
C PRO A 24 22.38 -2.06 -3.17
N ASP A 25 22.52 -2.60 -4.39
CA ASP A 25 22.19 -1.89 -5.63
C ASP A 25 20.82 -2.34 -6.20
N ALA A 26 19.97 -2.97 -5.37
CA ALA A 26 18.70 -3.56 -5.82
C ALA A 26 17.80 -2.55 -6.55
N PHE A 27 17.68 -1.34 -6.02
CA PHE A 27 16.82 -0.30 -6.60
C PHE A 27 17.29 0.07 -8.02
N GLU A 28 18.57 0.38 -8.18
CA GLU A 28 19.15 0.79 -9.47
C GLU A 28 19.08 -0.34 -10.51
N LYS A 29 19.37 -1.57 -10.09
CA LYS A 29 19.30 -2.75 -10.97
C LYS A 29 17.86 -3.02 -11.42
N ASN A 30 16.91 -3.00 -10.51
CA ASN A 30 15.50 -3.18 -10.82
C ASN A 30 14.97 -2.08 -11.75
N ARG A 31 15.36 -0.82 -11.52
CA ARG A 31 15.03 0.31 -12.38
C ARG A 31 15.59 0.15 -13.81
N ALA A 32 16.85 -0.24 -13.93
CA ALA A 32 17.48 -0.47 -15.23
C ALA A 32 16.80 -1.61 -16.02
N ILE A 33 16.35 -2.65 -15.33
CA ILE A 33 15.57 -3.74 -15.94
C ILE A 33 14.19 -3.25 -16.36
N GLU A 34 13.51 -2.48 -15.52
CA GLU A 34 12.20 -1.89 -15.81
C GLU A 34 12.26 -0.99 -17.05
N ASP A 35 13.21 -0.07 -17.12
CA ASP A 35 13.39 0.87 -18.23
C ASP A 35 13.60 0.11 -19.55
N ARG A 36 14.46 -0.91 -19.54
CA ARG A 36 14.70 -1.74 -20.73
C ARG A 36 13.46 -2.52 -21.18
N ARG A 37 12.71 -3.12 -20.23
CA ARG A 37 11.53 -3.92 -20.54
C ARG A 37 10.34 -3.08 -21.01
N ASN A 38 10.28 -1.82 -20.62
CA ASN A 38 9.14 -0.94 -20.88
C ASN A 38 9.49 0.25 -21.79
N GLU A 39 10.60 0.20 -22.53
CA GLU A 39 11.05 1.31 -23.38
C GLU A 39 9.94 1.88 -24.27
N ASP A 40 9.18 1.00 -24.95
CA ASP A 40 8.08 1.44 -25.82
C ASP A 40 6.96 2.14 -25.05
N ARG A 41 6.61 1.62 -23.87
CA ARG A 41 5.57 2.22 -23.01
C ARG A 41 6.01 3.58 -22.49
N PHE A 42 7.24 3.69 -22.03
CA PHE A 42 7.78 4.94 -21.49
C PHE A 42 7.93 6.00 -22.57
N HIS A 43 8.33 5.61 -23.77
CA HIS A 43 8.34 6.52 -24.93
C HIS A 43 6.93 7.05 -25.25
N PHE A 44 5.89 6.22 -25.18
CA PHE A 44 4.51 6.65 -25.37
C PHE A 44 4.04 7.58 -24.26
N ILE A 45 4.38 7.29 -23.01
CA ILE A 45 4.02 8.09 -21.83
C ILE A 45 4.69 9.47 -21.90
N ASP A 46 5.96 9.54 -22.30
CA ASP A 46 6.68 10.79 -22.48
C ASP A 46 6.03 11.65 -23.58
N TRP A 47 5.64 11.02 -24.69
CA TRP A 47 4.88 11.72 -25.72
C TRP A 47 3.54 12.24 -25.18
N THR A 48 2.79 11.44 -24.41
CA THR A 48 1.51 11.82 -23.80
C THR A 48 1.64 13.10 -22.97
N ARG A 49 2.67 13.19 -22.14
CA ARG A 49 2.96 14.36 -21.31
C ARG A 49 3.13 15.63 -22.12
N LEU A 50 3.72 15.53 -23.32
CA LEU A 50 4.03 16.68 -24.18
C LEU A 50 2.92 17.01 -25.19
N ALA A 51 2.13 16.01 -25.58
CA ALA A 51 1.09 16.14 -26.60
C ALA A 51 -0.27 16.61 -26.06
N PHE A 52 -0.57 16.33 -24.79
CA PHE A 52 -1.85 16.69 -24.19
C PHE A 52 -1.71 17.85 -23.21
N LYS A 53 -2.76 18.67 -23.17
CA LYS A 53 -3.00 19.61 -22.09
C LYS A 53 -3.83 18.91 -21.00
N ASN A 54 -3.69 19.36 -19.79
CA ASN A 54 -4.46 18.85 -18.65
C ASN A 54 -4.15 17.36 -18.30
N VAL A 55 -2.93 16.93 -18.62
CA VAL A 55 -2.41 15.60 -18.28
C VAL A 55 -1.07 15.76 -17.57
N ASP A 56 -1.04 15.37 -16.31
CA ASP A 56 0.18 15.28 -15.52
C ASP A 56 0.72 13.85 -15.53
N VAL A 57 2.03 13.70 -15.68
CA VAL A 57 2.67 12.38 -15.68
C VAL A 57 3.67 12.31 -14.52
N ILE A 58 3.49 11.30 -13.68
CA ILE A 58 4.45 10.91 -12.67
C ILE A 58 5.26 9.72 -13.19
N PRO A 59 6.55 9.91 -13.48
CA PRO A 59 7.40 8.87 -14.05
C PRO A 59 7.58 7.67 -13.12
N PRO A 60 8.01 6.52 -13.65
CA PRO A 60 8.28 5.34 -12.83
C PRO A 60 9.37 5.60 -11.78
N GLY A 61 9.33 4.84 -10.67
CA GLY A 61 10.28 4.99 -9.57
C GLY A 61 10.02 6.15 -8.62
N ASN A 62 8.82 6.75 -8.63
CA ASN A 62 8.46 7.86 -7.74
C ASN A 62 7.45 7.49 -6.66
N GLY A 63 6.77 6.38 -6.78
CA GLY A 63 5.79 5.89 -5.82
C GLY A 63 4.56 5.32 -6.49
N ILE A 64 3.57 4.96 -5.67
CA ILE A 64 2.27 4.46 -6.13
C ILE A 64 1.21 5.56 -6.15
N MET A 65 0.26 5.42 -7.08
CA MET A 65 -0.83 6.36 -7.31
C MET A 65 -1.57 6.74 -6.02
N HIS A 66 -1.99 5.75 -5.23
CA HIS A 66 -2.82 5.99 -4.05
C HIS A 66 -2.09 6.77 -2.96
N GLN A 67 -0.83 6.43 -2.69
CA GLN A 67 -0.04 7.12 -1.67
C GLN A 67 0.35 8.53 -2.11
N ILE A 68 0.77 8.71 -3.37
CA ILE A 68 1.07 10.03 -3.93
C ILE A 68 -0.17 10.92 -3.89
N ASN A 69 -1.34 10.36 -4.22
CA ASN A 69 -2.60 11.07 -4.16
C ASN A 69 -2.95 11.52 -2.74
N LEU A 70 -2.87 10.58 -1.79
CA LEU A 70 -3.10 10.85 -0.38
C LEU A 70 -2.15 11.93 0.17
N GLU A 71 -0.84 11.80 -0.13
CA GLU A 71 0.19 12.70 0.40
C GLU A 71 0.24 14.07 -0.30
N ARG A 72 -0.16 14.17 -1.58
CA ARG A 72 0.02 15.42 -2.33
C ARG A 72 -1.08 15.77 -3.31
N MET A 73 -1.59 14.83 -4.13
CA MET A 73 -2.35 15.20 -5.32
C MET A 73 -3.78 15.64 -5.00
N SER A 74 -4.47 14.95 -4.07
CA SER A 74 -5.81 15.38 -3.66
C SER A 74 -5.73 16.70 -2.88
N PRO A 75 -6.43 17.74 -3.32
CA PRO A 75 -6.59 18.97 -2.55
C PRO A 75 -7.65 18.85 -1.46
N VAL A 76 -8.41 17.76 -1.42
CA VAL A 76 -9.62 17.53 -0.59
C VAL A 76 -10.76 18.49 -0.93
N VAL A 77 -10.48 19.76 -1.12
CA VAL A 77 -11.41 20.79 -1.58
C VAL A 77 -10.71 21.63 -2.65
N HIS A 78 -11.32 21.71 -3.82
CA HIS A 78 -10.88 22.58 -4.90
C HIS A 78 -11.39 24.03 -4.67
N ALA A 79 -10.62 25.00 -5.20
CA ALA A 79 -11.05 26.37 -5.38
C ALA A 79 -10.75 26.79 -6.81
N GLN A 80 -11.77 27.06 -7.59
CA GLN A 80 -11.66 27.46 -8.99
C GLN A 80 -12.72 28.51 -9.32
N ASP A 81 -12.32 29.59 -9.99
CA ASP A 81 -13.22 30.66 -10.48
C ASP A 81 -14.14 31.23 -9.38
N GLY A 82 -13.63 31.33 -8.15
CA GLY A 82 -14.38 31.85 -6.99
C GLY A 82 -15.36 30.84 -6.35
N VAL A 83 -15.35 29.60 -6.80
CA VAL A 83 -16.19 28.52 -6.28
C VAL A 83 -15.31 27.49 -5.56
N ALA A 84 -15.73 27.06 -4.36
CA ALA A 84 -15.14 25.93 -3.66
C ALA A 84 -16.04 24.69 -3.80
N PHE A 85 -15.44 23.53 -4.05
CA PHE A 85 -16.17 22.25 -4.19
C PHE A 85 -15.29 21.09 -3.73
N PRO A 86 -15.89 19.96 -3.26
CA PRO A 86 -15.13 18.82 -2.79
C PRO A 86 -14.41 18.12 -3.93
N ASP A 87 -13.25 17.56 -3.64
CA ASP A 87 -12.56 16.66 -4.55
C ASP A 87 -13.31 15.34 -4.69
N THR A 88 -13.36 14.82 -5.90
CA THR A 88 -13.82 13.47 -6.22
C THR A 88 -12.93 12.92 -7.30
N LEU A 89 -12.60 11.63 -7.24
CA LEU A 89 -11.75 11.04 -8.26
C LEU A 89 -12.16 9.62 -8.63
N VAL A 90 -11.86 9.25 -9.87
CA VAL A 90 -11.88 7.87 -10.34
C VAL A 90 -10.47 7.44 -10.71
N GLY A 91 -10.10 6.22 -10.38
CA GLY A 91 -8.78 5.66 -10.69
C GLY A 91 -8.91 4.29 -11.36
N THR A 92 -7.99 3.97 -12.27
CA THR A 92 -7.97 2.68 -12.95
C THR A 92 -7.34 1.57 -12.11
N ASP A 93 -7.43 1.69 -10.80
CA ASP A 93 -6.99 0.70 -9.83
C ASP A 93 -8.07 0.46 -8.77
N SER A 94 -8.24 -0.80 -8.37
CA SER A 94 -9.26 -1.19 -7.39
C SER A 94 -9.02 -0.63 -5.99
N HIS A 95 -7.78 -0.24 -5.64
CA HIS A 95 -7.43 0.37 -4.34
C HIS A 95 -7.48 1.90 -4.33
N THR A 96 -8.11 2.52 -5.34
CA THR A 96 -8.41 3.96 -5.36
C THR A 96 -9.12 4.44 -4.08
N PRO A 97 -9.99 3.65 -3.42
CA PRO A 97 -10.58 4.01 -2.13
C PRO A 97 -9.61 4.33 -0.99
N HIS A 98 -8.32 4.06 -1.16
CA HIS A 98 -7.28 4.53 -0.22
C HIS A 98 -7.39 6.04 0.07
N VAL A 99 -7.78 6.83 -0.93
CA VAL A 99 -7.93 8.29 -0.83
C VAL A 99 -9.20 8.69 -0.06
N ASP A 100 -10.17 7.79 0.10
CA ASP A 100 -11.38 8.01 0.90
C ASP A 100 -11.07 8.38 2.37
N ALA A 101 -9.89 8.00 2.85
CA ALA A 101 -9.40 8.36 4.18
C ALA A 101 -9.34 9.87 4.44
N LEU A 102 -9.18 10.68 3.38
CA LEU A 102 -9.21 12.15 3.44
C LEU A 102 -10.62 12.74 3.55
N GLY A 103 -11.67 11.95 3.39
CA GLY A 103 -13.04 12.43 3.26
C GLY A 103 -13.41 12.79 1.81
N VAL A 104 -12.73 12.18 0.86
CA VAL A 104 -12.91 12.34 -0.60
C VAL A 104 -13.60 11.09 -1.14
N ILE A 105 -14.51 11.22 -2.10
CA ILE A 105 -15.06 10.08 -2.81
C ILE A 105 -14.07 9.65 -3.90
N ALA A 106 -13.46 8.49 -3.73
CA ALA A 106 -12.48 7.94 -4.64
C ALA A 106 -12.83 6.48 -4.97
N VAL A 107 -13.14 6.20 -6.23
CA VAL A 107 -13.60 4.87 -6.66
C VAL A 107 -12.73 4.28 -7.76
N GLY A 108 -12.53 2.97 -7.71
CA GLY A 108 -11.88 2.22 -8.77
C GLY A 108 -12.81 1.97 -9.95
N VAL A 109 -12.35 2.26 -11.16
CA VAL A 109 -13.11 2.09 -12.39
C VAL A 109 -12.31 1.35 -13.45
N GLY A 110 -12.97 0.83 -14.48
CA GLY A 110 -12.32 0.28 -15.66
C GLY A 110 -11.74 1.34 -16.59
N GLY A 111 -10.81 0.95 -17.48
CA GLY A 111 -10.18 1.88 -18.41
C GLY A 111 -11.14 2.62 -19.33
N LEU A 112 -12.21 1.96 -19.83
CA LEU A 112 -13.24 2.60 -20.67
C LEU A 112 -14.08 3.63 -19.91
N GLU A 113 -14.33 3.40 -18.63
CA GLU A 113 -15.03 4.35 -17.77
C GLU A 113 -14.15 5.57 -17.51
N ALA A 114 -12.87 5.37 -17.22
CA ALA A 114 -11.90 6.46 -17.08
C ALA A 114 -11.79 7.28 -18.37
N GLU A 115 -11.73 6.64 -19.55
CA GLU A 115 -11.77 7.33 -20.85
C GLU A 115 -13.04 8.17 -21.02
N SER A 116 -14.20 7.62 -20.64
CA SER A 116 -15.46 8.35 -20.70
C SER A 116 -15.44 9.60 -19.83
N VAL A 117 -14.88 9.52 -18.61
CA VAL A 117 -14.69 10.67 -17.72
C VAL A 117 -13.75 11.70 -18.34
N MET A 118 -12.62 11.27 -18.91
CA MET A 118 -11.68 12.17 -19.61
C MET A 118 -12.33 12.93 -20.76
N LEU A 119 -13.29 12.28 -21.44
CA LEU A 119 -14.06 12.88 -22.55
C LEU A 119 -15.27 13.70 -22.10
N GLY A 120 -15.51 13.83 -20.79
CA GLY A 120 -16.65 14.55 -20.23
C GLY A 120 -17.99 13.85 -20.47
N ARG A 121 -17.98 12.54 -20.66
CA ARG A 121 -19.21 11.76 -20.84
C ARG A 121 -19.74 11.31 -19.49
N ALA A 122 -21.06 11.28 -19.36
CA ALA A 122 -21.71 10.76 -18.17
C ALA A 122 -21.44 9.24 -18.02
N SER A 123 -21.11 8.81 -16.82
CA SER A 123 -21.07 7.40 -16.44
C SER A 123 -22.32 7.07 -15.62
N TRP A 124 -22.97 5.97 -15.95
CA TRP A 124 -24.16 5.51 -15.25
C TRP A 124 -23.77 4.51 -14.18
N MET A 125 -24.17 4.76 -12.95
CA MET A 125 -24.00 3.82 -11.85
C MET A 125 -25.30 3.64 -11.08
N ARG A 126 -25.49 2.44 -10.53
CA ARG A 126 -26.57 2.22 -9.58
C ARG A 126 -26.29 3.03 -8.32
N LEU A 127 -27.32 3.67 -7.76
CA LEU A 127 -27.21 4.32 -6.46
C LEU A 127 -26.77 3.27 -5.41
N PRO A 128 -25.62 3.46 -4.74
CA PRO A 128 -25.14 2.47 -3.78
C PRO A 128 -25.93 2.53 -2.47
N ASP A 129 -25.97 1.42 -1.76
CA ASP A 129 -26.38 1.41 -0.36
C ASP A 129 -25.32 2.13 0.47
N ILE A 130 -25.71 3.05 1.34
CA ILE A 130 -24.82 3.76 2.26
C ILE A 130 -24.90 3.10 3.63
N ILE A 131 -23.82 2.45 4.03
CA ILE A 131 -23.76 1.68 5.28
C ILE A 131 -22.81 2.39 6.25
N GLY A 132 -23.33 2.74 7.43
CA GLY A 132 -22.52 3.28 8.51
C GLY A 132 -21.77 2.17 9.24
N VAL A 133 -20.47 2.36 9.48
CA VAL A 133 -19.66 1.46 10.30
C VAL A 133 -19.19 2.23 11.52
N ARG A 134 -19.82 1.98 12.67
CA ARG A 134 -19.45 2.61 13.92
C ARG A 134 -18.29 1.88 14.56
N LEU A 135 -17.16 2.57 14.69
CA LEU A 135 -16.00 2.09 15.41
C LEU A 135 -16.03 2.59 16.85
N SER A 136 -15.95 1.68 17.81
CA SER A 136 -15.87 1.97 19.24
C SER A 136 -14.55 1.46 19.82
N GLY A 137 -14.24 1.88 21.04
CA GLY A 137 -13.03 1.47 21.74
C GLY A 137 -11.73 1.95 21.09
N LYS A 138 -10.64 1.35 21.54
CA LYS A 138 -9.27 1.60 21.01
C LYS A 138 -8.53 0.28 20.87
N PRO A 139 -7.64 0.14 19.88
CA PRO A 139 -6.77 -1.03 19.81
C PRO A 139 -5.93 -1.20 21.07
N GLN A 140 -5.71 -2.44 21.48
CA GLN A 140 -4.82 -2.75 22.59
C GLN A 140 -3.37 -2.41 22.26
N PRO A 141 -2.50 -2.16 23.25
CA PRO A 141 -1.08 -1.93 23.00
C PRO A 141 -0.44 -3.04 22.17
N GLY A 142 0.38 -2.64 21.18
CA GLY A 142 1.07 -3.54 20.27
C GLY A 142 0.22 -4.06 19.10
N ILE A 143 -1.04 -3.62 18.98
CA ILE A 143 -1.91 -3.91 17.83
C ILE A 143 -1.69 -2.86 16.74
N THR A 144 -1.43 -3.31 15.52
CA THR A 144 -1.16 -2.45 14.37
C THR A 144 -2.42 -2.12 13.57
N ALA A 145 -2.36 -1.08 12.73
CA ALA A 145 -3.44 -0.79 11.78
C ALA A 145 -3.71 -1.97 10.84
N THR A 146 -2.69 -2.77 10.54
CA THR A 146 -2.84 -4.00 9.74
C THR A 146 -3.72 -5.03 10.45
N ASP A 147 -3.51 -5.23 11.76
CA ASP A 147 -4.34 -6.14 12.54
C ASP A 147 -5.81 -5.69 12.53
N VAL A 148 -6.03 -4.38 12.66
CA VAL A 148 -7.37 -3.78 12.62
C VAL A 148 -8.02 -4.00 11.25
N VAL A 149 -7.33 -3.71 10.16
CA VAL A 149 -7.95 -3.83 8.82
C VAL A 149 -8.21 -5.27 8.42
N LEU A 150 -7.37 -6.22 8.82
CA LEU A 150 -7.63 -7.64 8.55
C LEU A 150 -8.85 -8.15 9.35
N ALA A 151 -9.00 -7.71 10.61
CA ALA A 151 -10.18 -8.02 11.42
C ALA A 151 -11.46 -7.39 10.84
N LEU A 152 -11.38 -6.12 10.40
CA LEU A 152 -12.49 -5.47 9.70
C LEU A 152 -12.82 -6.15 8.38
N THR A 153 -11.83 -6.60 7.63
CA THR A 153 -12.03 -7.30 6.35
C THR A 153 -12.82 -8.60 6.54
N GLU A 154 -12.47 -9.41 7.53
CA GLU A 154 -13.22 -10.60 7.89
C GLU A 154 -14.68 -10.24 8.29
N PHE A 155 -14.83 -9.29 9.21
CA PHE A 155 -16.14 -8.85 9.72
C PHE A 155 -17.04 -8.32 8.60
N LEU A 156 -16.56 -7.35 7.81
CA LEU A 156 -17.33 -6.71 6.74
C LEU A 156 -17.70 -7.69 5.62
N ARG A 157 -16.81 -8.65 5.32
CA ARG A 157 -17.11 -9.70 4.34
C ARG A 157 -18.30 -10.57 4.78
N GLN A 158 -18.39 -10.87 6.07
CA GLN A 158 -19.51 -11.59 6.66
C GLN A 158 -20.82 -10.76 6.64
N GLN A 159 -20.71 -9.42 6.71
CA GLN A 159 -21.85 -8.49 6.66
C GLN A 159 -22.40 -8.25 5.26
N LYS A 160 -21.84 -8.85 4.20
CA LYS A 160 -22.31 -8.77 2.82
C LYS A 160 -22.42 -7.31 2.33
N VAL A 161 -21.36 -6.55 2.44
CA VAL A 161 -21.29 -5.13 2.04
C VAL A 161 -20.91 -4.93 0.57
N VAL A 162 -21.01 -5.97 -0.26
CA VAL A 162 -20.59 -5.92 -1.68
C VAL A 162 -21.33 -4.83 -2.43
N GLY A 163 -20.57 -3.92 -3.06
CA GLY A 163 -21.09 -2.81 -3.84
C GLY A 163 -21.57 -1.61 -3.03
N ALA A 164 -21.56 -1.69 -1.69
CA ALA A 164 -21.96 -0.57 -0.84
C ALA A 164 -20.87 0.50 -0.76
N TYR A 165 -21.27 1.70 -0.35
CA TYR A 165 -20.40 2.74 0.16
C TYR A 165 -20.42 2.67 1.69
N LEU A 166 -19.27 2.47 2.29
CA LEU A 166 -19.13 2.46 3.74
C LEU A 166 -18.71 3.84 4.24
N GLU A 167 -19.24 4.25 5.37
CA GLU A 167 -18.80 5.43 6.08
C GLU A 167 -18.41 5.06 7.51
N PHE A 168 -17.11 5.20 7.82
CA PHE A 168 -16.57 4.90 9.14
C PHE A 168 -16.75 6.11 10.07
N PHE A 169 -17.36 5.90 11.22
CA PHE A 169 -17.63 6.95 12.19
C PHE A 169 -17.54 6.44 13.64
N GLY A 170 -17.81 7.31 14.60
CA GLY A 170 -17.77 6.98 16.02
C GLY A 170 -16.45 7.41 16.70
N GLU A 171 -16.37 7.18 17.98
CA GLU A 171 -15.21 7.58 18.80
C GLU A 171 -13.93 6.85 18.40
N GLY A 172 -14.04 5.56 18.08
CA GLY A 172 -12.94 4.76 17.60
C GLY A 172 -12.37 5.30 16.28
N ALA A 173 -13.24 5.65 15.32
CA ALA A 173 -12.83 6.25 14.05
C ALA A 173 -12.14 7.61 14.25
N SER A 174 -12.61 8.41 15.23
CA SER A 174 -12.02 9.71 15.55
C SER A 174 -10.64 9.60 16.19
N ALA A 175 -10.37 8.52 16.90
CA ALA A 175 -9.08 8.24 17.54
C ALA A 175 -8.02 7.73 16.58
N LEU A 176 -8.41 7.14 15.44
CA LEU A 176 -7.48 6.64 14.42
C LEU A 176 -6.78 7.78 13.69
N THR A 177 -5.47 7.64 13.50
CA THR A 177 -4.70 8.56 12.63
C THR A 177 -5.17 8.46 11.20
N LEU A 178 -4.83 9.44 10.36
CA LEU A 178 -5.18 9.34 8.94
C LEU A 178 -4.49 8.16 8.26
N GLY A 179 -3.27 7.81 8.65
CA GLY A 179 -2.58 6.61 8.17
C GLY A 179 -3.34 5.31 8.50
N ASP A 180 -3.91 5.21 9.71
CA ASP A 180 -4.74 4.05 10.09
C ASP A 180 -6.02 3.99 9.25
N ARG A 181 -6.69 5.13 9.03
CA ARG A 181 -7.88 5.23 8.16
C ARG A 181 -7.55 4.86 6.72
N ALA A 182 -6.40 5.31 6.21
CA ALA A 182 -5.94 4.99 4.86
C ALA A 182 -5.71 3.48 4.69
N THR A 183 -5.13 2.82 5.71
CA THR A 183 -4.97 1.36 5.74
C THR A 183 -6.32 0.65 5.65
N ILE A 184 -7.34 1.14 6.37
CA ILE A 184 -8.71 0.59 6.34
C ILE A 184 -9.36 0.82 4.97
N SER A 185 -9.34 2.04 4.46
CA SER A 185 -9.97 2.41 3.19
C SER A 185 -9.33 1.69 2.00
N ASN A 186 -8.03 1.42 2.04
CA ASN A 186 -7.31 0.72 0.98
C ASN A 186 -7.90 -0.67 0.70
N MET A 187 -8.34 -1.38 1.73
CA MET A 187 -8.85 -2.75 1.59
C MET A 187 -10.35 -2.84 1.25
N ALA A 188 -10.97 -1.74 0.81
CA ALA A 188 -12.38 -1.75 0.36
C ALA A 188 -12.69 -2.88 -0.63
N PRO A 189 -11.87 -3.14 -1.67
CA PRO A 189 -12.11 -4.25 -2.58
C PRO A 189 -12.08 -5.62 -1.91
N GLU A 190 -11.24 -5.81 -0.91
CA GLU A 190 -11.06 -7.09 -0.22
C GLU A 190 -12.27 -7.43 0.65
N TYR A 191 -12.89 -6.46 1.30
CA TYR A 191 -14.17 -6.70 1.98
C TYR A 191 -15.40 -6.48 1.08
N GLY A 192 -15.21 -6.00 -0.16
CA GLY A 192 -16.22 -5.97 -1.21
C GLY A 192 -16.95 -4.64 -1.36
N ALA A 193 -16.58 -3.59 -0.62
CA ALA A 193 -17.18 -2.27 -0.76
C ALA A 193 -16.63 -1.51 -1.99
N THR A 194 -17.44 -0.60 -2.53
CA THR A 194 -17.02 0.28 -3.64
C THR A 194 -16.25 1.49 -3.12
N ALA A 195 -16.63 2.02 -1.96
CA ALA A 195 -15.97 3.11 -1.27
C ALA A 195 -15.91 2.82 0.24
N ALA A 196 -14.93 3.40 0.92
CA ALA A 196 -14.67 3.19 2.35
C ALA A 196 -14.29 4.53 2.97
N MET A 197 -15.28 5.37 3.15
CA MET A 197 -15.11 6.78 3.46
C MET A 197 -14.86 7.02 4.94
N CYS A 198 -14.00 8.00 5.21
CA CYS A 198 -13.86 8.63 6.50
C CYS A 198 -14.34 10.09 6.40
N PHE A 199 -14.61 10.69 7.55
CA PHE A 199 -15.02 12.09 7.64
C PHE A 199 -13.82 13.03 7.60
N ILE A 200 -14.04 14.28 7.18
CA ILE A 200 -13.08 15.36 7.36
C ILE A 200 -13.12 15.83 8.83
N GLY A 201 -11.97 15.84 9.48
CA GLY A 201 -11.85 16.22 10.89
C GLY A 201 -10.41 16.58 11.26
N GLU A 202 -10.13 16.69 12.56
CA GLU A 202 -8.83 17.12 13.08
C GLU A 202 -7.67 16.24 12.55
N GLN A 203 -7.89 14.94 12.40
CA GLN A 203 -6.87 14.03 11.86
C GLN A 203 -6.56 14.33 10.39
N THR A 204 -7.57 14.72 9.60
CA THR A 204 -7.38 15.15 8.22
C THR A 204 -6.54 16.42 8.17
N ILE A 205 -6.88 17.43 8.99
CA ILE A 205 -6.15 18.70 9.07
C ILE A 205 -4.71 18.49 9.51
N THR A 206 -4.49 17.67 10.54
CA THR A 206 -3.16 17.33 11.02
C THR A 206 -2.32 16.67 9.91
N TYR A 207 -2.90 15.74 9.17
CA TYR A 207 -2.22 15.06 8.07
C TYR A 207 -1.89 15.99 6.91
N LEU A 208 -2.80 16.88 6.53
CA LEU A 208 -2.54 17.86 5.47
C LEU A 208 -1.36 18.77 5.82
N ARG A 209 -1.24 19.21 7.08
CA ARG A 209 -0.09 19.96 7.56
C ARG A 209 1.18 19.11 7.55
N LEU A 210 1.11 17.87 8.05
CA LEU A 210 2.22 16.93 8.10
C LEU A 210 2.80 16.64 6.70
N THR A 211 1.94 16.53 5.69
CA THR A 211 2.34 16.28 4.31
C THR A 211 2.68 17.55 3.53
N GLY A 212 2.78 18.70 4.21
CA GLY A 212 3.33 19.93 3.67
C GLY A 212 2.39 20.73 2.77
N ARG A 213 1.04 20.53 2.89
CA ARG A 213 0.06 21.41 2.23
C ARG A 213 0.18 22.83 2.76
N GLU A 214 -0.06 23.80 1.88
CA GLU A 214 -0.06 25.21 2.22
C GLU A 214 -1.18 25.55 3.22
N ASP A 215 -0.91 26.46 4.16
CA ASP A 215 -1.88 26.82 5.20
C ASP A 215 -3.21 27.32 4.62
N ALA A 216 -3.18 28.04 3.50
CA ALA A 216 -4.38 28.50 2.80
C ALA A 216 -5.26 27.33 2.34
N GLN A 217 -4.66 26.26 1.83
CA GLN A 217 -5.38 25.05 1.44
C GLN A 217 -5.97 24.33 2.66
N VAL A 218 -5.21 24.22 3.73
CA VAL A 218 -5.68 23.59 4.98
C VAL A 218 -6.86 24.36 5.57
N GLN A 219 -6.80 25.69 5.58
CA GLN A 219 -7.90 26.55 6.05
C GLN A 219 -9.13 26.45 5.15
N LEU A 220 -8.94 26.34 3.83
CA LEU A 220 -10.03 26.14 2.88
C LEU A 220 -10.77 24.83 3.18
N VAL A 221 -10.04 23.72 3.34
CA VAL A 221 -10.62 22.41 3.65
C VAL A 221 -11.43 22.45 4.95
N GLU A 222 -10.86 22.99 6.03
CA GLU A 222 -11.55 23.08 7.31
C GLU A 222 -12.81 23.94 7.21
N THR A 223 -12.69 25.15 6.64
CA THR A 223 -13.81 26.10 6.51
C THR A 223 -14.93 25.52 5.66
N TYR A 224 -14.58 24.91 4.52
CA TYR A 224 -15.54 24.29 3.63
C TYR A 224 -16.28 23.15 4.31
N ALA A 225 -15.53 22.21 4.91
CA ALA A 225 -16.13 21.04 5.56
C ALA A 225 -17.08 21.43 6.72
N ARG A 226 -16.72 22.41 7.53
CA ARG A 226 -17.58 22.90 8.61
C ARG A 226 -18.86 23.58 8.07
N ARG A 227 -18.75 24.35 6.99
CA ARG A 227 -19.90 25.08 6.41
C ARG A 227 -20.86 24.19 5.63
N THR A 228 -20.37 23.12 5.01
CA THR A 228 -21.17 22.24 4.14
C THR A 228 -21.65 20.97 4.86
N GLY A 229 -21.34 20.79 6.14
CA GLY A 229 -21.75 19.61 6.89
C GLY A 229 -20.93 18.34 6.57
N LEU A 230 -19.71 18.49 6.06
CA LEU A 230 -18.77 17.36 5.81
C LEU A 230 -17.80 17.16 6.99
N TRP A 231 -17.87 18.01 8.02
CA TRP A 231 -17.06 17.86 9.22
C TRP A 231 -17.62 16.76 10.13
N ALA A 232 -16.74 16.10 10.85
CA ALA A 232 -17.02 14.96 11.75
C ALA A 232 -18.30 15.07 12.60
N ASP A 233 -18.62 16.29 13.07
CA ASP A 233 -19.81 16.52 13.90
C ASP A 233 -21.14 16.25 13.18
N SER A 234 -21.16 16.36 11.86
CA SER A 234 -22.37 16.14 11.04
C SER A 234 -22.79 14.67 11.02
N LEU A 235 -21.87 13.74 11.25
CA LEU A 235 -22.15 12.31 11.25
C LEU A 235 -23.01 11.84 12.42
N LYS A 236 -23.15 12.67 13.46
CA LYS A 236 -24.03 12.37 14.61
C LYS A 236 -25.51 12.29 14.23
N THR A 237 -25.90 12.94 13.13
CA THR A 237 -27.27 12.99 12.63
C THR A 237 -27.45 12.29 11.28
N ALA A 238 -26.41 11.68 10.76
CA ALA A 238 -26.47 10.96 9.48
C ALA A 238 -27.38 9.73 9.60
N ILE A 239 -28.16 9.48 8.54
CA ILE A 239 -29.06 8.33 8.43
C ILE A 239 -28.46 7.38 7.40
N TYR A 240 -28.24 6.14 7.81
CA TYR A 240 -27.69 5.08 6.97
C TYR A 240 -28.76 4.03 6.67
N GLU A 241 -28.62 3.31 5.58
CA GLU A 241 -29.44 2.12 5.27
C GLU A 241 -29.40 1.10 6.42
N ARG A 242 -28.20 0.91 6.97
CA ARG A 242 -27.96 0.15 8.21
C ARG A 242 -26.66 0.61 8.88
N VAL A 243 -26.54 0.34 10.16
CA VAL A 243 -25.32 0.59 10.94
C VAL A 243 -24.73 -0.74 11.39
N LEU A 244 -23.44 -0.90 11.18
CA LEU A 244 -22.64 -2.00 11.68
C LEU A 244 -21.78 -1.49 12.85
N GLU A 245 -21.66 -2.30 13.90
CA GLU A 245 -20.88 -1.97 15.10
C GLU A 245 -19.61 -2.81 15.13
N PHE A 246 -18.46 -2.18 15.35
CA PHE A 246 -17.18 -2.88 15.47
C PHE A 246 -16.36 -2.28 16.62
N ASP A 247 -15.96 -3.13 17.57
CA ASP A 247 -15.16 -2.74 18.73
C ASP A 247 -13.67 -3.00 18.46
N LEU A 248 -12.89 -1.91 18.37
CA LEU A 248 -11.44 -1.97 18.17
C LEU A 248 -10.69 -2.63 19.32
N SER A 249 -11.25 -2.60 20.54
CA SER A 249 -10.60 -3.17 21.74
C SER A 249 -10.51 -4.69 21.72
N GLY A 250 -11.36 -5.35 20.92
CA GLY A 250 -11.37 -6.80 20.74
C GLY A 250 -10.38 -7.31 19.68
N VAL A 251 -9.68 -6.41 18.97
CA VAL A 251 -8.73 -6.83 17.94
C VAL A 251 -7.45 -7.36 18.59
N VAL A 252 -7.02 -8.54 18.15
CA VAL A 252 -5.75 -9.17 18.56
C VAL A 252 -4.79 -9.20 17.37
N ARG A 253 -3.49 -9.41 17.62
CA ARG A 253 -2.50 -9.62 16.55
C ARG A 253 -2.93 -10.80 15.68
N ASN A 254 -2.89 -10.58 14.37
CA ASN A 254 -3.42 -11.57 13.43
C ASN A 254 -2.70 -11.53 12.08
N MET A 255 -3.02 -12.51 11.27
CA MET A 255 -2.61 -12.63 9.86
C MET A 255 -3.83 -13.05 9.04
N ALA A 256 -3.77 -12.93 7.73
CA ALA A 256 -4.79 -13.47 6.84
C ALA A 256 -4.17 -14.40 5.80
N GLY A 257 -4.67 -15.60 5.69
CA GLY A 257 -4.20 -16.64 4.78
C GLY A 257 -4.80 -18.01 5.07
N PRO A 258 -4.41 -19.00 4.26
CA PRO A 258 -3.27 -19.03 3.32
C PRO A 258 -3.52 -18.39 1.94
N SER A 259 -4.76 -18.10 1.56
CA SER A 259 -5.08 -17.70 0.17
C SER A 259 -6.18 -16.64 0.04
N ASN A 260 -6.66 -16.08 1.14
CA ASN A 260 -7.72 -15.05 1.10
C ASN A 260 -7.47 -13.95 2.13
N PRO A 261 -7.72 -12.66 1.77
CA PRO A 261 -7.55 -11.54 2.68
C PRO A 261 -8.51 -11.55 3.88
N HIS A 262 -9.65 -12.20 3.76
CA HIS A 262 -10.65 -12.34 4.81
C HIS A 262 -10.53 -13.64 5.62
N ALA A 263 -9.59 -14.52 5.29
CA ALA A 263 -9.27 -15.71 6.06
C ALA A 263 -8.32 -15.36 7.22
N ARG A 264 -8.80 -14.54 8.15
CA ARG A 264 -8.03 -14.07 9.29
C ARG A 264 -7.81 -15.15 10.34
N VAL A 265 -6.62 -15.21 10.90
CA VAL A 265 -6.25 -16.07 12.00
C VAL A 265 -5.49 -15.25 13.04
N ALA A 266 -5.90 -15.31 14.31
CA ALA A 266 -5.11 -14.74 15.40
C ALA A 266 -3.74 -15.44 15.48
N THR A 267 -2.68 -14.70 15.77
CA THR A 267 -1.34 -15.31 15.88
C THR A 267 -1.24 -16.32 17.01
N SER A 268 -2.07 -16.17 18.06
CA SER A 268 -2.23 -17.15 19.13
C SER A 268 -2.83 -18.49 18.69
N ASP A 269 -3.55 -18.52 17.58
CA ASP A 269 -4.34 -19.67 17.10
C ASP A 269 -3.68 -20.40 15.92
N LEU A 270 -2.50 -19.94 15.46
CA LEU A 270 -1.82 -20.53 14.31
C LEU A 270 -1.54 -22.02 14.47
N ALA A 271 -1.16 -22.46 15.67
CA ALA A 271 -0.95 -23.88 15.96
C ALA A 271 -2.28 -24.68 15.94
N ALA A 272 -3.35 -24.14 16.51
CA ALA A 272 -4.67 -24.75 16.50
C ALA A 272 -5.27 -24.88 15.09
N LYS A 273 -4.86 -24.00 14.18
CA LYS A 273 -5.25 -24.03 12.75
C LYS A 273 -4.30 -24.86 11.89
N GLY A 274 -3.26 -25.49 12.47
CA GLY A 274 -2.29 -26.29 11.74
C GLY A 274 -1.34 -25.48 10.83
N ILE A 275 -1.28 -24.15 11.01
CA ILE A 275 -0.36 -23.25 10.30
C ILE A 275 1.00 -23.34 10.96
N ALA A 276 1.10 -23.00 12.24
CA ALA A 276 2.28 -23.33 13.04
C ALA A 276 2.23 -24.82 13.46
N ALA A 277 3.37 -25.49 13.38
CA ALA A 277 3.50 -26.91 13.69
C ALA A 277 4.94 -27.24 14.04
N ALA A 278 5.20 -28.41 14.58
CA ALA A 278 6.55 -28.88 14.80
C ALA A 278 7.35 -28.90 13.48
N TRP A 279 8.53 -28.34 13.49
CA TRP A 279 9.44 -28.29 12.34
C TRP A 279 10.87 -28.56 12.80
N GLN A 280 11.74 -28.92 11.87
CA GLN A 280 13.15 -29.16 12.15
C GLN A 280 13.98 -28.15 11.36
N ASP A 281 14.91 -27.48 12.05
CA ASP A 281 15.94 -26.64 11.43
C ASP A 281 17.12 -27.55 11.06
N GLU A 282 17.16 -28.00 9.81
CA GLU A 282 18.27 -28.76 9.27
C GLU A 282 19.29 -27.79 8.64
N PRO A 283 20.53 -27.72 9.11
CA PRO A 283 21.53 -26.83 8.52
C PRO A 283 21.66 -26.98 7.00
N GLY A 284 21.50 -25.87 6.28
CA GLY A 284 21.63 -25.82 4.82
C GLY A 284 20.44 -26.35 4.02
N ARG A 285 19.30 -26.64 4.65
CA ARG A 285 18.07 -27.09 3.97
C ARG A 285 16.86 -26.25 4.35
N MET A 286 15.98 -26.01 3.38
CA MET A 286 14.73 -25.33 3.68
C MET A 286 13.75 -26.26 4.43
N PRO A 287 13.11 -25.77 5.50
CA PRO A 287 12.06 -26.53 6.18
C PRO A 287 10.78 -26.58 5.33
N ASP A 288 9.86 -27.50 5.63
CA ASP A 288 8.50 -27.39 5.12
C ASP A 288 7.84 -26.10 5.60
N GLY A 289 7.02 -25.49 4.75
CA GLY A 289 6.45 -24.17 5.05
C GLY A 289 7.47 -23.03 4.99
N ALA A 290 8.65 -23.25 4.36
CA ALA A 290 9.70 -22.23 4.23
C ALA A 290 9.13 -20.91 3.70
N VAL A 291 9.45 -19.80 4.37
CA VAL A 291 9.14 -18.45 3.89
C VAL A 291 10.17 -18.11 2.82
N ILE A 292 9.76 -18.20 1.55
CA ILE A 292 10.64 -17.91 0.40
C ILE A 292 10.56 -16.45 -0.04
N ILE A 293 9.48 -15.74 0.32
CA ILE A 293 9.28 -14.31 0.06
C ILE A 293 8.79 -13.65 1.35
N ALA A 294 9.48 -12.59 1.76
CA ALA A 294 9.06 -11.70 2.84
C ALA A 294 9.07 -10.27 2.31
N ALA A 295 7.90 -9.67 2.06
CA ALA A 295 7.82 -8.40 1.38
C ALA A 295 7.04 -7.34 2.17
N ILE A 296 7.69 -6.22 2.47
CA ILE A 296 7.03 -5.00 2.91
C ILE A 296 6.62 -4.24 1.64
N THR A 297 5.31 -4.30 1.32
CA THR A 297 4.77 -3.77 0.06
C THR A 297 4.13 -2.41 0.25
N SER A 298 4.04 -1.66 -0.84
CA SER A 298 3.61 -0.26 -0.85
C SER A 298 2.12 -0.03 -0.61
N CYS A 299 1.24 -0.98 -0.98
CA CYS A 299 -0.16 -0.67 -1.23
C CYS A 299 -0.96 -0.30 0.03
N THR A 300 -0.86 -1.07 1.12
CA THR A 300 -1.74 -0.91 2.29
C THR A 300 -1.06 -0.21 3.46
N ASN A 301 0.20 -0.52 3.66
CA ASN A 301 0.88 -0.26 4.94
C ASN A 301 1.91 0.86 4.92
N THR A 302 2.54 1.17 3.78
CA THR A 302 3.63 2.15 3.75
C THR A 302 3.17 3.61 3.78
N SER A 303 1.89 3.87 3.53
CA SER A 303 1.27 5.18 3.75
C SER A 303 1.04 5.52 5.23
N ASN A 304 1.18 4.52 6.10
CA ASN A 304 1.10 4.69 7.55
C ASN A 304 2.51 4.65 8.16
N PRO A 305 3.07 5.79 8.57
CA PRO A 305 4.42 5.83 9.14
C PRO A 305 4.59 4.92 10.36
N ARG A 306 3.56 4.76 11.19
CA ARG A 306 3.61 3.87 12.36
C ARG A 306 3.94 2.43 11.99
N ASN A 307 3.32 1.92 10.91
CA ASN A 307 3.52 0.53 10.46
C ASN A 307 4.96 0.30 9.98
N VAL A 308 5.51 1.22 9.20
CA VAL A 308 6.86 1.07 8.64
C VAL A 308 7.94 1.30 9.70
N ILE A 309 7.74 2.29 10.57
CA ILE A 309 8.64 2.56 11.69
C ILE A 309 8.63 1.40 12.69
N ALA A 310 7.48 0.78 12.95
CA ALA A 310 7.42 -0.42 13.79
C ALA A 310 8.27 -1.57 13.22
N ALA A 311 8.24 -1.78 11.90
CA ALA A 311 9.10 -2.77 11.23
C ALA A 311 10.59 -2.44 11.37
N GLY A 312 10.96 -1.17 11.18
CA GLY A 312 12.34 -0.70 11.36
C GLY A 312 12.85 -0.84 12.81
N LEU A 313 11.99 -0.54 13.79
CA LEU A 313 12.32 -0.71 15.21
C LEU A 313 12.46 -2.19 15.59
N LEU A 314 11.59 -3.06 15.07
CA LEU A 314 11.74 -4.51 15.25
C LEU A 314 13.06 -5.00 14.63
N ALA A 315 13.40 -4.55 13.43
CA ALA A 315 14.67 -4.87 12.77
C ALA A 315 15.87 -4.44 13.62
N ARG A 316 15.85 -3.22 14.17
CA ARG A 316 16.87 -2.72 15.08
C ARG A 316 17.03 -3.60 16.32
N ASN A 317 15.92 -3.99 16.94
CA ASN A 317 15.94 -4.85 18.12
C ASN A 317 16.48 -6.24 17.79
N ALA A 318 16.10 -6.80 16.64
CA ALA A 318 16.62 -8.08 16.15
C ALA A 318 18.14 -8.02 15.88
N ASN A 319 18.62 -6.97 15.21
CA ASN A 319 20.06 -6.77 14.94
C ASN A 319 20.88 -6.68 16.22
N ARG A 320 20.38 -5.94 17.22
CA ARG A 320 21.04 -5.83 18.54
C ARG A 320 21.18 -7.18 19.27
N LEU A 321 20.30 -8.11 18.98
CA LEU A 321 20.31 -9.47 19.53
C LEU A 321 21.01 -10.47 18.60
N GLY A 322 21.63 -10.00 17.50
CA GLY A 322 22.39 -10.83 16.56
C GLY A 322 21.53 -11.73 15.66
N LEU A 323 20.23 -11.49 15.59
CA LEU A 323 19.33 -12.24 14.71
C LEU A 323 19.51 -11.81 13.25
N GLN A 324 19.30 -12.76 12.34
CA GLN A 324 19.38 -12.53 10.90
C GLN A 324 18.22 -13.23 10.18
N ARG A 325 17.85 -12.72 9.01
CA ARG A 325 16.93 -13.44 8.13
C ARG A 325 17.52 -14.77 7.68
N LYS A 326 16.68 -15.72 7.37
CA LYS A 326 17.15 -16.99 6.78
C LYS A 326 17.62 -16.79 5.33
N PRO A 327 18.67 -17.51 4.89
CA PRO A 327 19.30 -17.27 3.59
C PRO A 327 18.38 -17.53 2.38
N TRP A 328 17.39 -18.40 2.51
CA TRP A 328 16.42 -18.70 1.45
C TRP A 328 15.31 -17.67 1.31
N VAL A 329 15.18 -16.71 2.23
CA VAL A 329 14.14 -15.69 2.20
C VAL A 329 14.52 -14.56 1.24
N LYS A 330 13.77 -14.38 0.17
CA LYS A 330 13.83 -13.18 -0.67
C LYS A 330 13.06 -12.06 0.02
N SER A 331 13.77 -11.17 0.69
CA SER A 331 13.19 -10.03 1.41
C SER A 331 13.22 -8.77 0.56
N SER A 332 12.26 -7.86 0.78
CA SER A 332 12.17 -6.59 0.05
C SER A 332 11.38 -5.54 0.81
N LEU A 333 11.77 -4.26 0.60
CA LEU A 333 10.99 -3.09 0.98
C LEU A 333 10.67 -2.30 -0.30
N ALA A 334 9.39 -2.13 -0.61
CA ALA A 334 8.92 -1.32 -1.72
C ALA A 334 7.99 -0.23 -1.19
N PRO A 335 8.50 0.94 -0.78
CA PRO A 335 7.66 2.03 -0.26
C PRO A 335 6.74 2.62 -1.34
N GLY A 336 5.58 3.10 -0.94
CA GLY A 336 4.62 3.75 -1.83
C GLY A 336 4.96 5.20 -2.18
N SER A 337 5.95 5.79 -1.52
CA SER A 337 6.51 7.09 -1.89
C SER A 337 7.96 7.24 -1.42
N LYS A 338 8.68 8.17 -2.05
CA LYS A 338 10.05 8.51 -1.64
C LYS A 338 10.11 9.18 -0.26
N ALA A 339 9.02 9.76 0.21
CA ALA A 339 8.95 10.36 1.55
C ALA A 339 9.18 9.30 2.64
N VAL A 340 8.74 8.06 2.42
CA VAL A 340 8.96 6.93 3.34
C VAL A 340 10.46 6.67 3.54
N ALA A 341 11.24 6.64 2.48
CA ALA A 341 12.68 6.47 2.59
C ALA A 341 13.33 7.63 3.37
N LEU A 342 12.90 8.87 3.12
CA LEU A 342 13.45 10.04 3.81
C LEU A 342 13.19 10.01 5.32
N TYR A 343 12.00 9.63 5.78
CA TYR A 343 11.75 9.59 7.21
C TYR A 343 12.34 8.32 7.88
N LEU A 344 12.51 7.22 7.15
CA LEU A 344 13.27 6.07 7.66
C LEU A 344 14.75 6.39 7.85
N ASP A 345 15.35 7.17 6.94
CA ASP A 345 16.72 7.67 7.06
C ASP A 345 16.85 8.62 8.25
N GLU A 346 15.93 9.58 8.41
CA GLU A 346 15.90 10.48 9.56
C GLU A 346 15.78 9.71 10.89
N ALA A 347 14.97 8.65 10.89
CA ALA A 347 14.81 7.74 12.03
C ALA A 347 16.01 6.81 12.26
N LYS A 348 16.99 6.77 11.34
CA LYS A 348 18.14 5.84 11.33
C LYS A 348 17.69 4.37 11.31
N LEU A 349 16.62 4.07 10.62
CA LEU A 349 16.06 2.72 10.51
C LEU A 349 16.33 2.05 9.17
N THR A 350 16.76 2.81 8.16
CA THR A 350 17.10 2.26 6.82
C THR A 350 18.20 1.20 6.94
N ALA A 351 19.32 1.52 7.59
CA ALA A 351 20.43 0.58 7.77
C ALA A 351 20.02 -0.67 8.58
N GLU A 352 19.12 -0.52 9.55
CA GLU A 352 18.63 -1.63 10.35
C GLU A 352 17.77 -2.60 9.52
N LEU A 353 16.95 -2.08 8.62
CA LEU A 353 16.17 -2.87 7.68
C LEU A 353 17.07 -3.53 6.63
N GLU A 354 18.03 -2.80 6.07
CA GLU A 354 19.01 -3.31 5.09
C GLU A 354 19.83 -4.45 5.64
N GLN A 355 20.27 -4.37 6.90
CA GLN A 355 21.04 -5.43 7.57
C GLN A 355 20.25 -6.75 7.63
N LEU A 356 18.93 -6.70 7.73
CA LEU A 356 18.05 -7.87 7.63
C LEU A 356 17.60 -8.18 6.19
N GLY A 357 18.18 -7.50 5.18
CA GLY A 357 17.89 -7.71 3.78
C GLY A 357 16.60 -7.05 3.29
N PHE A 358 16.07 -6.07 4.01
CA PHE A 358 14.92 -5.26 3.61
C PHE A 358 15.33 -3.89 3.06
N GLY A 359 16.32 -3.87 2.17
CA GLY A 359 16.66 -2.67 1.40
C GLY A 359 15.53 -2.30 0.44
N VAL A 360 15.52 -1.03 0.02
CA VAL A 360 14.54 -0.52 -0.95
C VAL A 360 14.80 -1.13 -2.32
N VAL A 361 13.80 -1.82 -2.87
CA VAL A 361 13.88 -2.47 -4.19
C VAL A 361 13.16 -1.69 -5.28
N ALA A 362 12.17 -0.87 -4.90
CA ALA A 362 11.35 -0.06 -5.81
C ALA A 362 10.54 0.97 -5.02
N PHE A 363 10.10 2.04 -5.70
CA PHE A 363 8.98 2.88 -5.30
C PHE A 363 7.83 2.61 -6.26
N ALA A 364 7.17 1.46 -6.10
CA ALA A 364 6.17 0.94 -7.03
C ALA A 364 5.32 -0.15 -6.36
N CYS A 365 4.23 -0.52 -6.97
CA CYS A 365 3.46 -1.70 -6.62
C CYS A 365 4.18 -2.95 -7.16
N THR A 366 4.54 -3.88 -6.28
CA THR A 366 5.41 -5.02 -6.64
C THR A 366 4.79 -6.38 -6.25
N THR A 367 5.21 -6.97 -5.16
CA THR A 367 4.88 -8.34 -4.74
C THR A 367 3.38 -8.62 -4.65
N CYS A 368 2.56 -7.70 -4.12
CA CYS A 368 1.12 -7.94 -3.97
C CYS A 368 0.35 -8.01 -5.31
N ASN A 369 0.94 -7.56 -6.42
CA ASN A 369 0.39 -7.70 -7.76
C ASN A 369 1.03 -8.82 -8.59
N GLY A 370 1.89 -9.64 -7.97
CA GLY A 370 2.56 -10.77 -8.63
C GLY A 370 3.91 -10.44 -9.26
N MET A 371 4.46 -9.27 -9.00
CA MET A 371 5.76 -8.86 -9.52
C MET A 371 6.90 -9.09 -8.52
N SER A 372 6.92 -10.28 -7.93
CA SER A 372 7.96 -10.69 -6.96
C SER A 372 9.32 -10.96 -7.61
N GLY A 373 9.36 -11.10 -8.94
CA GLY A 373 10.56 -11.46 -9.69
C GLY A 373 11.02 -12.91 -9.46
N ALA A 374 12.10 -13.32 -10.11
CA ALA A 374 12.64 -14.67 -10.00
C ALA A 374 13.20 -14.97 -8.60
N LEU A 375 13.10 -16.21 -8.17
CA LEU A 375 13.83 -16.74 -7.02
C LEU A 375 15.27 -17.09 -7.42
N ASP A 376 16.13 -17.27 -6.41
CA ASP A 376 17.44 -17.89 -6.62
C ASP A 376 17.23 -19.29 -7.23
N PRO A 377 17.99 -19.66 -8.29
CA PRO A 377 17.82 -20.94 -8.98
C PRO A 377 17.97 -22.16 -8.06
N LEU A 378 18.84 -22.11 -7.07
CA LEU A 378 19.05 -23.23 -6.13
C LEU A 378 17.85 -23.37 -5.19
N ILE A 379 17.30 -22.25 -4.71
CA ILE A 379 16.09 -22.24 -3.88
C ILE A 379 14.91 -22.78 -4.69
N GLN A 380 14.74 -22.31 -5.92
CA GLN A 380 13.69 -22.79 -6.81
C GLN A 380 13.82 -24.30 -7.07
N GLN A 381 15.03 -24.78 -7.33
CA GLN A 381 15.30 -26.19 -7.57
C GLN A 381 14.93 -27.04 -6.34
N GLU A 382 15.34 -26.64 -5.13
CA GLU A 382 15.02 -27.36 -3.90
C GLU A 382 13.50 -27.44 -3.65
N ILE A 383 12.75 -26.34 -3.94
CA ILE A 383 11.29 -26.32 -3.82
C ILE A 383 10.67 -27.37 -4.75
N ILE A 384 11.14 -27.45 -5.99
CA ILE A 384 10.62 -28.39 -7.00
C ILE A 384 10.96 -29.83 -6.64
N GLU A 385 12.24 -30.13 -6.35
CA GLU A 385 12.72 -31.48 -6.08
C GLU A 385 12.10 -32.11 -4.84
N ARG A 386 11.82 -31.28 -3.83
CA ARG A 386 11.28 -31.76 -2.55
C ARG A 386 9.77 -31.51 -2.42
N ASP A 387 9.14 -30.96 -3.44
CA ASP A 387 7.72 -30.56 -3.43
C ASP A 387 7.33 -29.75 -2.20
N LEU A 388 8.22 -28.82 -1.76
CA LEU A 388 8.03 -28.05 -0.55
C LEU A 388 6.76 -27.20 -0.58
N TYR A 389 6.09 -27.11 0.57
CA TYR A 389 4.94 -26.22 0.73
C TYR A 389 5.42 -24.79 1.06
N ALA A 390 6.09 -24.18 0.09
CA ALA A 390 6.72 -22.88 0.24
C ALA A 390 5.70 -21.74 0.42
N THR A 391 6.08 -20.74 1.21
CA THR A 391 5.19 -19.69 1.72
C THR A 391 5.69 -18.30 1.34
N ALA A 392 4.77 -17.37 1.06
CA ALA A 392 5.04 -15.94 1.05
C ALA A 392 4.37 -15.26 2.24
N VAL A 393 5.06 -14.31 2.88
CA VAL A 393 4.50 -13.42 3.90
C VAL A 393 4.69 -11.98 3.44
N LEU A 394 3.63 -11.21 3.35
CA LEU A 394 3.70 -9.86 2.80
C LEU A 394 2.74 -8.90 3.51
N SER A 395 3.13 -7.63 3.58
CA SER A 395 2.26 -6.55 4.11
C SER A 395 1.39 -5.92 3.03
N GLY A 396 0.86 -6.75 2.12
CA GLY A 396 -0.02 -6.35 1.04
C GLY A 396 -1.50 -6.48 1.38
N ASN A 397 -2.33 -6.52 0.34
CA ASN A 397 -3.78 -6.60 0.44
C ASN A 397 -4.39 -7.86 -0.20
N ARG A 398 -3.66 -8.56 -1.05
CA ARG A 398 -4.13 -9.77 -1.76
C ARG A 398 -3.10 -10.89 -1.67
N ASN A 399 -3.60 -12.10 -1.45
CA ASN A 399 -2.80 -13.32 -1.30
C ASN A 399 -3.46 -14.54 -1.94
N PHE A 400 -4.22 -14.33 -3.03
CA PHE A 400 -4.86 -15.44 -3.73
C PHE A 400 -3.85 -16.44 -4.29
N ASP A 401 -4.27 -17.68 -4.45
CA ASP A 401 -3.43 -18.76 -4.99
C ASP A 401 -2.75 -18.38 -6.31
N GLY A 402 -1.46 -18.62 -6.40
CA GLY A 402 -0.64 -18.30 -7.57
C GLY A 402 -0.37 -16.81 -7.82
N ARG A 403 -0.99 -15.91 -7.06
CA ARG A 403 -0.87 -14.46 -7.30
C ARG A 403 0.50 -13.90 -6.94
N ILE A 404 1.07 -14.36 -5.83
CA ILE A 404 2.29 -13.73 -5.29
C ILE A 404 3.53 -14.23 -6.02
N HIS A 405 3.65 -15.53 -6.18
CA HIS A 405 4.72 -16.18 -6.94
C HIS A 405 4.30 -17.61 -7.32
N PRO A 406 4.68 -18.11 -8.52
CA PRO A 406 4.30 -19.45 -8.94
C PRO A 406 4.73 -20.59 -8.02
N TYR A 407 5.85 -20.40 -7.31
CA TYR A 407 6.38 -21.40 -6.37
C TYR A 407 5.92 -21.20 -4.92
N ALA A 408 5.21 -20.13 -4.60
CA ALA A 408 4.58 -19.95 -3.29
C ALA A 408 3.20 -20.62 -3.30
N LYS A 409 3.10 -21.80 -2.71
CA LYS A 409 1.85 -22.57 -2.62
C LYS A 409 0.83 -21.96 -1.67
N GLN A 410 1.27 -21.06 -0.81
CA GLN A 410 0.43 -20.30 0.12
C GLN A 410 1.03 -18.92 0.36
N ALA A 411 0.18 -17.98 0.75
CA ALA A 411 0.59 -16.64 1.09
C ALA A 411 -0.21 -16.07 2.25
N PHE A 412 0.46 -15.33 3.13
CA PHE A 412 -0.15 -14.69 4.30
C PHE A 412 0.05 -13.18 4.26
N LEU A 413 -1.03 -12.45 4.50
CA LEU A 413 -1.00 -11.02 4.76
C LEU A 413 -0.69 -10.78 6.24
N ALA A 414 0.23 -9.89 6.53
CA ALA A 414 0.66 -9.57 7.89
C ALA A 414 1.13 -8.12 7.99
N SER A 415 1.26 -7.60 9.21
CA SER A 415 1.87 -6.29 9.43
C SER A 415 3.33 -6.27 8.98
N PRO A 416 3.88 -5.10 8.58
CA PRO A 416 5.28 -4.99 8.22
C PRO A 416 6.25 -5.55 9.28
N ALA A 417 5.95 -5.33 10.55
CA ALA A 417 6.75 -5.88 11.65
C ALA A 417 6.73 -7.42 11.68
N LEU A 418 5.56 -8.05 11.49
CA LEU A 418 5.45 -9.50 11.38
C LEU A 418 6.14 -10.05 10.13
N VAL A 419 6.14 -9.32 9.02
CA VAL A 419 6.90 -9.72 7.81
C VAL A 419 8.39 -9.84 8.13
N VAL A 420 8.96 -8.86 8.84
CA VAL A 420 10.36 -8.93 9.30
C VAL A 420 10.59 -10.12 10.24
N ALA A 421 9.69 -10.33 11.20
CA ALA A 421 9.78 -11.45 12.13
C ALA A 421 9.77 -12.81 11.41
N TYR A 422 8.89 -13.00 10.43
CA TYR A 422 8.84 -14.24 9.65
C TYR A 422 10.04 -14.44 8.71
N ALA A 423 10.68 -13.35 8.25
CA ALA A 423 11.95 -13.47 7.52
C ALA A 423 13.07 -14.04 8.40
N ILE A 424 13.07 -13.69 9.69
CA ILE A 424 14.01 -14.22 10.68
C ILE A 424 13.65 -15.66 11.04
N ALA A 425 12.38 -15.96 11.29
CA ALA A 425 11.89 -17.30 11.58
C ALA A 425 12.13 -18.28 10.41
N GLY A 426 11.92 -17.82 9.16
CA GLY A 426 12.19 -18.56 7.93
C GLY A 426 11.19 -19.63 7.57
N THR A 427 10.18 -19.89 8.38
CA THR A 427 9.08 -20.82 8.10
C THR A 427 7.79 -20.36 8.73
N ILE A 428 6.66 -20.64 8.07
CA ILE A 428 5.31 -20.38 8.63
C ILE A 428 4.95 -21.37 9.72
N ARG A 429 5.73 -22.49 9.84
CA ARG A 429 5.53 -23.49 10.92
C ARG A 429 5.97 -22.99 12.29
N PHE A 430 6.74 -21.91 12.33
CA PHE A 430 7.18 -21.25 13.56
C PHE A 430 5.96 -20.66 14.31
N ASP A 431 5.76 -21.03 15.57
CA ASP A 431 4.74 -20.40 16.43
C ASP A 431 5.27 -19.03 16.86
N ILE A 432 4.85 -17.99 16.17
CA ILE A 432 5.37 -16.63 16.31
C ILE A 432 5.20 -16.06 17.73
N GLU A 433 4.25 -16.58 18.51
CA GLU A 433 3.99 -16.13 19.89
C GLU A 433 4.79 -16.92 20.95
N LYS A 434 5.24 -18.14 20.62
CA LYS A 434 5.83 -19.05 21.61
C LYS A 434 7.26 -19.47 21.32
N ASP A 435 7.59 -19.66 20.02
CA ASP A 435 8.89 -20.19 19.66
C ASP A 435 9.97 -19.09 19.81
N ALA A 436 11.18 -19.52 20.15
CA ALA A 436 12.32 -18.64 20.28
C ALA A 436 13.03 -18.46 18.94
N PHE A 437 13.29 -17.21 18.54
CA PHE A 437 14.10 -16.86 17.36
C PHE A 437 15.58 -17.25 17.49
N GLY A 438 16.01 -17.51 18.70
CA GLY A 438 17.37 -17.84 19.08
C GLY A 438 17.58 -17.61 20.58
N THR A 439 18.82 -17.48 20.98
CA THR A 439 19.20 -17.16 22.37
C THR A 439 20.09 -15.92 22.37
N ASP A 440 19.94 -15.10 23.40
CA ASP A 440 20.82 -13.97 23.65
C ASP A 440 22.22 -14.41 24.15
N ALA A 441 23.11 -13.46 24.36
CA ALA A 441 24.47 -13.71 24.88
C ALA A 441 24.49 -14.39 26.29
N ALA A 442 23.38 -14.30 27.02
CA ALA A 442 23.21 -14.95 28.32
C ALA A 442 22.53 -16.34 28.23
N GLY A 443 22.22 -16.79 27.00
CA GLY A 443 21.53 -18.07 26.77
C GLY A 443 20.02 -18.01 26.98
N LYS A 444 19.42 -16.83 27.18
CA LYS A 444 17.98 -16.65 27.34
C LYS A 444 17.28 -16.71 25.98
N PRO A 445 16.14 -17.43 25.85
CA PRO A 445 15.36 -17.44 24.62
C PRO A 445 14.86 -16.04 24.23
N ILE A 446 15.03 -15.68 22.96
CA ILE A 446 14.54 -14.44 22.36
C ILE A 446 13.15 -14.72 21.77
N LEU A 447 12.13 -14.09 22.31
CA LEU A 447 10.73 -14.22 21.86
C LEU A 447 10.28 -12.97 21.10
N LEU A 448 9.16 -13.04 20.39
CA LEU A 448 8.59 -11.90 19.64
C LEU A 448 8.42 -10.66 20.52
N LYS A 449 7.98 -10.82 21.77
CA LYS A 449 7.82 -9.71 22.74
C LYS A 449 9.12 -8.96 23.06
N ASP A 450 10.28 -9.61 22.91
CA ASP A 450 11.60 -8.99 23.14
C ASP A 450 12.04 -8.15 21.93
N LEU A 451 11.41 -8.37 20.75
CA LEU A 451 11.65 -7.67 19.49
C LEU A 451 10.63 -6.56 19.24
N TRP A 452 9.38 -6.74 19.72
CA TRP A 452 8.26 -5.87 19.38
C TRP A 452 8.41 -4.49 20.05
N PRO A 453 8.38 -3.38 19.26
CA PRO A 453 8.48 -2.04 19.83
C PRO A 453 7.20 -1.66 20.58
N SER A 454 7.31 -0.83 21.60
CA SER A 454 6.14 -0.26 22.26
C SER A 454 5.49 0.85 21.41
N ASP A 455 4.19 1.06 21.59
CA ASP A 455 3.48 2.15 20.90
C ASP A 455 4.08 3.52 21.21
N ALA A 456 4.48 3.74 22.47
CA ALA A 456 5.14 4.99 22.88
C ALA A 456 6.47 5.22 22.16
N GLU A 457 7.24 4.17 21.91
CA GLU A 457 8.48 4.24 21.13
C GLU A 457 8.20 4.55 19.67
N ILE A 458 7.22 3.87 19.06
CA ILE A 458 6.79 4.13 17.69
C ILE A 458 6.35 5.58 17.54
N ASP A 459 5.47 6.07 18.42
CA ASP A 459 4.93 7.44 18.37
C ASP A 459 6.03 8.49 18.53
N ALA A 460 6.99 8.26 19.43
CA ALA A 460 8.12 9.15 19.62
C ALA A 460 9.00 9.25 18.38
N VAL A 461 9.27 8.12 17.71
CA VAL A 461 10.06 8.09 16.47
C VAL A 461 9.29 8.73 15.31
N VAL A 462 7.99 8.48 15.17
CA VAL A 462 7.14 9.14 14.16
C VAL A 462 7.19 10.66 14.34
N ALA A 463 6.95 11.16 15.57
CA ALA A 463 6.95 12.58 15.87
C ALA A 463 8.31 13.26 15.61
N ALA A 464 9.41 12.54 15.84
CA ALA A 464 10.76 13.07 15.61
C ALA A 464 11.20 13.05 14.15
N SER A 465 10.73 12.08 13.37
CA SER A 465 11.32 11.74 12.07
C SER A 465 10.45 12.08 10.86
N VAL A 466 9.14 12.14 11.00
CA VAL A 466 8.22 12.47 9.89
C VAL A 466 7.97 13.97 9.86
N LYS A 467 8.42 14.66 8.80
CA LYS A 467 8.44 16.12 8.72
C LYS A 467 7.88 16.64 7.40
N PRO A 468 7.14 17.76 7.39
CA PRO A 468 6.56 18.36 6.18
C PRO A 468 7.58 18.62 5.05
N GLU A 469 8.81 18.98 5.42
CA GLU A 469 9.89 19.28 4.48
C GLU A 469 10.26 18.10 3.59
N GLN A 470 10.12 16.87 4.11
CA GLN A 470 10.40 15.64 3.36
C GLN A 470 9.39 15.47 2.21
N PHE A 471 8.13 15.73 2.46
CA PHE A 471 7.06 15.68 1.44
C PHE A 471 7.23 16.79 0.41
N ARG A 472 7.53 18.02 0.83
CA ARG A 472 7.83 19.12 -0.12
C ARG A 472 9.04 18.78 -1.00
N LYS A 473 10.12 18.28 -0.39
CA LYS A 473 11.33 17.88 -1.13
C LYS A 473 11.04 16.83 -2.20
N VAL A 474 10.12 15.87 -1.91
CA VAL A 474 9.74 14.82 -2.85
C VAL A 474 8.82 15.37 -3.94
N TYR A 475 7.78 16.12 -3.58
CA TYR A 475 6.68 16.42 -4.48
C TYR A 475 6.83 17.73 -5.26
N GLU A 476 7.44 18.76 -4.71
CA GLU A 476 7.60 20.02 -5.44
C GLU A 476 8.32 19.87 -6.78
N PRO A 477 9.43 19.10 -6.90
CA PRO A 477 10.07 18.90 -8.19
C PRO A 477 9.20 18.12 -9.19
N MET A 478 8.40 17.15 -8.73
CA MET A 478 7.57 16.32 -9.60
C MET A 478 6.52 17.14 -10.36
N PHE A 479 5.94 18.16 -9.70
CA PHE A 479 4.87 18.95 -10.28
C PHE A 479 5.37 20.17 -11.04
N ARG A 480 6.62 20.62 -10.84
CA ARG A 480 7.23 21.72 -11.61
C ARG A 480 7.58 21.32 -13.06
N ILE A 481 7.87 20.06 -13.30
CA ILE A 481 8.26 19.56 -14.64
C ILE A 481 7.14 19.73 -15.68
N ASN A 482 5.89 19.79 -15.25
CA ASN A 482 4.74 19.90 -16.14
C ASN A 482 4.40 21.33 -16.56
N VAL A 483 5.01 22.36 -15.97
CA VAL A 483 4.64 23.79 -16.17
C VAL A 483 5.53 24.53 -17.18
N GLU A 484 6.76 24.10 -17.43
CA GLU A 484 7.71 24.85 -18.28
C GLU A 484 8.11 24.08 -19.54
N SER A 485 7.62 24.58 -20.68
CA SER A 485 8.21 24.52 -22.03
C SER A 485 9.08 23.29 -22.35
N GLY A 486 8.48 22.13 -22.54
CA GLY A 486 9.06 21.08 -23.37
C GLY A 486 9.05 21.51 -24.87
N PRO A 487 9.92 20.93 -25.72
CA PRO A 487 9.86 21.16 -27.14
C PRO A 487 8.46 20.84 -27.66
N LYS A 488 7.95 21.66 -28.61
CA LYS A 488 6.67 21.42 -29.28
C LYS A 488 6.75 20.06 -29.96
N VAL A 489 6.09 19.06 -29.38
CA VAL A 489 6.03 17.70 -29.93
C VAL A 489 4.84 17.60 -30.85
N SER A 490 4.97 16.82 -31.91
CA SER A 490 3.86 16.51 -32.80
C SER A 490 2.65 16.02 -32.02
N PRO A 491 1.42 16.51 -32.24
CA PRO A 491 0.22 15.97 -31.62
C PRO A 491 -0.09 14.55 -32.12
N LEU A 492 0.61 14.07 -33.14
CA LEU A 492 0.50 12.72 -33.66
C LEU A 492 1.66 11.87 -33.12
N TYR A 493 1.33 10.73 -32.52
CA TYR A 493 2.33 9.78 -32.07
C TYR A 493 3.01 9.08 -33.25
N ALA A 494 4.33 8.98 -33.19
CA ALA A 494 5.13 8.24 -34.19
C ALA A 494 5.11 6.74 -33.84
N TRP A 495 4.18 6.00 -34.42
CA TRP A 495 3.99 4.57 -34.18
C TRP A 495 5.22 3.76 -34.61
N ARG A 496 5.73 2.91 -33.73
CA ARG A 496 6.82 1.98 -34.00
C ARG A 496 6.25 0.66 -34.52
N ALA A 497 6.59 0.28 -35.75
CA ALA A 497 6.05 -0.93 -36.39
C ALA A 497 6.40 -2.24 -35.65
N GLN A 498 7.55 -2.26 -34.98
CA GLN A 498 8.04 -3.43 -34.24
C GLN A 498 7.50 -3.51 -32.80
N SER A 499 6.85 -2.49 -32.31
CA SER A 499 6.30 -2.53 -30.94
C SER A 499 5.25 -3.63 -30.82
N THR A 500 5.37 -4.44 -29.76
CA THR A 500 4.38 -5.47 -29.41
C THR A 500 3.30 -4.94 -28.47
N TYR A 501 3.53 -3.78 -27.84
CA TYR A 501 2.65 -3.18 -26.84
C TYR A 501 1.91 -1.94 -27.35
N ILE A 502 2.61 -0.98 -27.94
CA ILE A 502 2.05 0.30 -28.39
C ILE A 502 1.85 0.22 -29.91
N ARG A 503 0.73 -0.36 -30.31
CA ARG A 503 0.38 -0.57 -31.70
C ARG A 503 -0.73 0.35 -32.15
N ARG A 504 -0.65 0.84 -33.41
CA ARG A 504 -1.77 1.49 -34.05
C ARG A 504 -2.95 0.50 -34.13
N PRO A 505 -4.12 0.86 -33.61
CA PRO A 505 -5.27 -0.03 -33.64
C PRO A 505 -5.65 -0.40 -35.07
N PRO A 506 -5.83 -1.69 -35.43
CA PRO A 506 -6.13 -2.10 -36.79
C PRO A 506 -7.50 -1.61 -37.28
N TYR A 507 -8.45 -1.36 -36.39
CA TYR A 507 -9.75 -0.80 -36.73
C TYR A 507 -9.72 0.67 -37.15
N TRP A 508 -8.56 1.33 -37.08
CA TRP A 508 -8.36 2.69 -37.61
C TRP A 508 -7.96 2.68 -39.08
N GLU A 509 -7.64 1.53 -39.66
CA GLU A 509 -7.16 1.46 -41.06
C GLU A 509 -8.20 1.97 -42.06
N GLY A 510 -9.49 1.87 -41.79
CA GLY A 510 -10.55 2.44 -42.61
C GLY A 510 -10.94 3.87 -42.28
N ALA A 511 -10.64 4.35 -41.07
CA ALA A 511 -11.11 5.66 -40.57
C ALA A 511 -10.35 6.87 -41.18
N LEU A 512 -9.18 6.65 -41.75
CA LEU A 512 -8.33 7.68 -42.35
C LEU A 512 -8.35 7.65 -43.90
N ALA A 513 -9.13 6.75 -44.47
CA ALA A 513 -9.24 6.60 -45.94
C ALA A 513 -10.47 7.27 -46.53
N GLY A 514 -11.26 8.04 -45.73
CA GLY A 514 -12.44 8.78 -46.15
C GLY A 514 -12.28 10.26 -46.08
#